data_f56cbd46f3801e59f0e86db4dba46d71
#
_entry.id   f56cbd46f3801e59f0e86db4dba46d71
#
_cell.length_a   1.000
_cell.length_b   1.000
_cell.length_c   1.000
_cell.angle_alpha   90.00
_cell.angle_beta   90.00
_cell.angle_gamma   90.00
#
_symmetry.space_group_name_H-M   'P 1'
#
loop_
_entity.id
_entity.type
_entity.pdbx_description
1 polymer ?
#
loop_
_entity_poly.entity_id
_entity_poly.type
_entity_poly.pdbx_seq_one_letter_code
_entity_poly.pdbx_strand_id
1 'polypeptide(L)'
;VKSINLLYKCNRWYLLALLIPILCACQPNSSTPIKRWQHSVDGAYAANISNNAQYSAVSSIHHGISLWDLENNALKYNWYQAQNNADNLVLAIDISNDNQFVLTASRKNFALWNIGNGESQGYWQVRDSTIRDIALSNNGEHILIGKSNGTVVHVTIDSGRRLEFLGHNEKVNSVDMLPNGRIALSGGNDFVAYVWDTLSGQVVYRFNHPSRVINVALDTKGRYAFTADSKKDANIWDLTTGKLISQLQYTNRQEVFSSVQFSDDGTLLLTGAPSRKISLWDIKTGERTKSWHVTPKDNIRPSGAVVYSIAFRDNNHIISESSSGYAELWKIN
;
A
#
# COMPACT_ATOMS: atom_id res chain seq x y z
N VAL A 1 86.54 -4.57 -32.86
CA VAL A 1 86.14 -3.41 -33.65
C VAL A 1 84.70 -3.09 -33.38
N LYS A 2 84.43 -1.92 -32.89
CA LYS A 2 83.24 -1.11 -32.65
C LYS A 2 81.83 -1.75 -32.56
N SER A 3 81.35 -1.66 -31.39
CA SER A 3 79.97 -1.67 -30.88
C SER A 3 79.06 -0.60 -31.50
N ILE A 4 77.76 -0.91 -31.70
CA ILE A 4 76.70 0.06 -31.73
C ILE A 4 75.57 -0.42 -30.85
N ASN A 5 75.41 0.24 -29.71
CA ASN A 5 74.28 0.19 -28.88
C ASN A 5 73.18 1.08 -29.52
N LEU A 6 72.00 0.52 -29.74
CA LEU A 6 70.81 1.32 -30.02
C LEU A 6 69.76 1.11 -28.94
N LEU A 7 69.48 2.20 -28.28
CA LEU A 7 68.52 2.37 -27.17
C LEU A 7 67.10 2.09 -27.60
N TYR A 8 66.43 1.18 -26.91
CA TYR A 8 64.95 1.13 -26.84
C TYR A 8 64.52 1.89 -25.57
N LYS A 9 64.12 3.15 -25.71
CA LYS A 9 63.28 3.85 -24.78
C LYS A 9 61.83 3.55 -25.14
N CYS A 10 61.24 2.57 -24.53
CA CYS A 10 59.83 2.30 -24.64
C CYS A 10 59.06 3.27 -23.76
N ASN A 11 58.25 4.10 -24.37
CA ASN A 11 57.40 5.11 -23.74
C ASN A 11 56.35 4.45 -22.84
N ARG A 12 56.56 4.46 -21.50
CA ARG A 12 55.66 3.98 -20.43
C ARG A 12 54.49 4.92 -20.12
N TRP A 13 54.23 5.92 -20.95
CA TRP A 13 53.23 6.95 -20.65
C TRP A 13 51.90 6.80 -21.38
N TYR A 14 51.69 5.82 -22.22
CA TYR A 14 50.42 5.62 -22.95
C TYR A 14 49.50 4.57 -22.33
N LEU A 15 49.88 3.91 -21.22
CA LEU A 15 49.07 2.89 -20.55
C LEU A 15 48.30 3.41 -19.34
N LEU A 16 48.42 4.69 -19.00
CA LEU A 16 47.69 5.30 -17.85
C LEU A 16 46.46 6.14 -18.25
N ALA A 17 46.19 6.29 -19.55
CA ALA A 17 45.10 7.13 -20.03
C ALA A 17 43.80 6.38 -20.37
N LEU A 18 43.72 5.05 -20.17
CA LEU A 18 42.59 4.21 -20.59
C LEU A 18 41.78 3.62 -19.42
N LEU A 19 42.01 4.09 -18.20
CA LEU A 19 41.37 3.55 -16.99
C LEU A 19 40.45 4.54 -16.25
N ILE A 20 40.04 5.64 -16.89
CA ILE A 20 39.22 6.66 -16.20
C ILE A 20 37.91 7.03 -16.93
N PRO A 21 37.12 6.09 -17.43
CA PRO A 21 35.69 6.38 -17.51
C PRO A 21 34.76 5.23 -17.07
N ILE A 22 35.06 4.53 -15.99
CA ILE A 22 34.07 3.51 -15.47
C ILE A 22 33.57 3.84 -14.06
N LEU A 23 33.76 5.04 -13.59
CA LEU A 23 33.22 5.46 -12.29
C LEU A 23 32.05 6.44 -12.40
N CYS A 24 31.35 6.48 -13.52
CA CYS A 24 30.19 7.35 -13.72
C CYS A 24 28.90 6.57 -14.01
N ALA A 25 28.65 5.51 -13.26
CA ALA A 25 27.36 4.82 -13.37
C ALA A 25 27.04 4.13 -12.06
N CYS A 26 26.46 4.85 -11.14
CA CYS A 26 25.52 4.46 -10.10
C CYS A 26 25.43 5.61 -9.10
N GLN A 27 24.91 6.75 -9.52
CA GLN A 27 24.23 7.58 -8.56
C GLN A 27 22.92 6.85 -8.27
N PRO A 28 22.65 6.40 -7.04
CA PRO A 28 21.30 6.06 -6.67
C PRO A 28 20.51 7.36 -6.86
N ASN A 29 19.55 7.37 -7.78
CA ASN A 29 18.53 8.41 -7.85
C ASN A 29 17.74 8.36 -6.53
N SER A 30 18.31 8.87 -5.46
CA SER A 30 17.59 9.21 -4.25
C SER A 30 16.81 10.48 -4.59
N SER A 31 15.67 10.31 -5.22
CA SER A 31 14.74 11.41 -5.44
C SER A 31 14.31 11.88 -4.05
N THR A 32 14.73 13.09 -3.69
CA THR A 32 14.25 13.77 -2.49
C THR A 32 12.78 14.15 -2.69
N PRO A 33 11.93 14.10 -1.66
CA PRO A 33 10.56 14.56 -1.79
C PRO A 33 10.52 16.05 -2.11
N ILE A 34 9.58 16.46 -2.95
CA ILE A 34 9.36 17.88 -3.30
C ILE A 34 8.91 18.66 -2.06
N LYS A 35 8.04 18.03 -1.27
CA LYS A 35 7.53 18.56 0.00
C LYS A 35 7.39 17.43 1.01
N ARG A 36 7.52 17.77 2.27
CA ARG A 36 7.31 16.88 3.40
C ARG A 36 6.54 17.60 4.48
N TRP A 37 5.52 16.96 5.02
CA TRP A 37 4.70 17.46 6.12
C TRP A 37 4.73 16.45 7.26
N GLN A 38 4.66 16.91 8.48
CA GLN A 38 4.62 16.06 9.66
C GLN A 38 3.17 15.94 10.14
N HIS A 39 2.53 14.81 9.85
CA HIS A 39 1.16 14.52 10.27
C HIS A 39 1.09 13.86 11.66
N SER A 40 2.17 13.20 12.08
CA SER A 40 2.29 12.67 13.44
C SER A 40 3.71 12.81 13.97
N VAL A 41 3.86 13.45 15.13
CA VAL A 41 5.17 13.67 15.78
C VAL A 41 5.75 12.35 16.30
N ASP A 42 4.90 11.50 16.87
CA ASP A 42 5.34 10.24 17.49
C ASP A 42 5.43 9.07 16.51
N GLY A 43 5.12 9.34 15.23
CA GLY A 43 4.99 8.33 14.19
C GLY A 43 3.56 7.79 14.08
N ALA A 44 3.31 7.07 13.00
CA ALA A 44 2.00 6.48 12.69
C ALA A 44 1.99 4.96 12.91
N TYR A 45 0.82 4.41 13.24
CA TYR A 45 0.57 2.97 13.34
C TYR A 45 -0.22 2.43 12.16
N ALA A 46 -1.02 3.27 11.54
CA ALA A 46 -1.71 3.04 10.28
C ALA A 46 -1.95 4.37 9.60
N ALA A 47 -2.03 4.37 8.29
CA ALA A 47 -2.48 5.51 7.51
C ALA A 47 -3.13 5.02 6.20
N ASN A 48 -4.08 5.81 5.70
CA ASN A 48 -4.67 5.63 4.38
C ASN A 48 -4.83 7.00 3.72
N ILE A 49 -4.45 7.09 2.45
CA ILE A 49 -4.64 8.25 1.59
C ILE A 49 -5.78 7.92 0.62
N SER A 50 -6.73 8.83 0.48
CA SER A 50 -7.82 8.67 -0.49
C SER A 50 -7.29 8.51 -1.93
N ASN A 51 -8.00 7.76 -2.76
CA ASN A 51 -7.54 7.42 -4.11
C ASN A 51 -7.21 8.62 -4.99
N ASN A 52 -7.88 9.73 -4.79
CA ASN A 52 -7.62 11.01 -5.49
C ASN A 52 -6.62 11.91 -4.74
N ALA A 53 -5.97 11.41 -3.68
CA ALA A 53 -5.02 12.14 -2.84
C ALA A 53 -5.58 13.45 -2.23
N GLN A 54 -6.88 13.51 -1.94
CA GLN A 54 -7.51 14.68 -1.32
C GLN A 54 -7.37 14.66 0.21
N TYR A 55 -7.52 13.48 0.81
CA TYR A 55 -7.46 13.29 2.25
C TYR A 55 -6.42 12.24 2.65
N SER A 56 -5.88 12.40 3.85
CA SER A 56 -5.07 11.39 4.53
C SER A 56 -5.58 11.19 5.95
N ALA A 57 -5.88 9.96 6.32
CA ALA A 57 -6.22 9.57 7.68
C ALA A 57 -5.04 8.84 8.31
N VAL A 58 -4.58 9.32 9.48
CA VAL A 58 -3.38 8.82 10.16
C VAL A 58 -3.72 8.47 11.60
N SER A 59 -3.38 7.25 12.02
CA SER A 59 -3.53 6.81 13.41
C SER A 59 -2.21 6.96 14.16
N SER A 60 -2.28 7.58 15.35
CA SER A 60 -1.17 7.66 16.30
C SER A 60 -1.61 7.35 17.72
N ILE A 61 -0.65 6.97 18.59
CA ILE A 61 -0.97 6.53 19.95
C ILE A 61 -1.56 7.66 20.83
N HIS A 62 -1.04 8.87 20.65
CA HIS A 62 -1.37 10.00 21.52
C HIS A 62 -2.44 10.93 20.97
N HIS A 63 -2.62 10.92 19.64
CA HIS A 63 -3.53 11.84 18.95
C HIS A 63 -4.74 11.16 18.32
N GLY A 64 -4.92 9.86 18.54
CA GLY A 64 -6.02 9.11 17.94
C GLY A 64 -5.89 9.02 16.42
N ILE A 65 -6.96 9.38 15.71
CA ILE A 65 -7.03 9.35 14.25
C ILE A 65 -7.17 10.77 13.76
N SER A 66 -6.16 11.27 13.03
CA SER A 66 -6.15 12.61 12.45
C SER A 66 -6.50 12.52 10.96
N LEU A 67 -7.53 13.26 10.53
CA LEU A 67 -7.88 13.42 9.12
C LEU A 67 -7.31 14.75 8.59
N TRP A 68 -6.47 14.66 7.59
CA TRP A 68 -5.82 15.80 6.94
C TRP A 68 -6.41 16.07 5.57
N ASP A 69 -6.67 17.33 5.28
CA ASP A 69 -6.88 17.84 3.92
C ASP A 69 -5.51 18.06 3.28
N LEU A 70 -5.19 17.30 2.25
CA LEU A 70 -3.87 17.30 1.60
C LEU A 70 -3.69 18.46 0.61
N GLU A 71 -4.75 19.12 0.19
CA GLU A 71 -4.64 20.31 -0.67
C GLU A 71 -4.01 21.47 0.10
N ASN A 72 -4.54 21.73 1.30
CA ASN A 72 -4.11 22.83 2.16
C ASN A 72 -3.12 22.39 3.25
N ASN A 73 -2.88 21.09 3.38
CA ASN A 73 -2.17 20.44 4.48
C ASN A 73 -2.72 20.89 5.84
N ALA A 74 -4.02 20.83 5.99
CA ALA A 74 -4.75 21.27 7.17
C ALA A 74 -5.39 20.08 7.89
N LEU A 75 -5.26 20.06 9.23
CA LEU A 75 -6.00 19.10 10.05
C LEU A 75 -7.49 19.42 9.98
N LYS A 76 -8.30 18.45 9.48
CA LYS A 76 -9.75 18.61 9.34
C LYS A 76 -10.47 18.11 10.58
N TYR A 77 -10.14 16.89 11.04
CA TYR A 77 -10.72 16.28 12.23
C TYR A 77 -9.68 15.51 13.01
N ASN A 78 -9.96 15.34 14.31
CA ASN A 78 -9.24 14.43 15.18
C ASN A 78 -10.25 13.56 15.94
N TRP A 79 -10.21 12.25 15.71
CA TRP A 79 -11.16 11.29 16.24
C TRP A 79 -10.52 10.38 17.28
N TYR A 80 -11.31 9.95 18.23
CA TYR A 80 -10.94 8.96 19.24
C TYR A 80 -11.94 7.81 19.20
N GLN A 81 -11.46 6.60 18.88
CA GLN A 81 -12.31 5.43 18.74
C GLN A 81 -12.78 4.87 20.08
N ALA A 82 -12.07 5.14 21.18
CA ALA A 82 -12.43 4.76 22.54
C ALA A 82 -11.91 5.77 23.56
N GLN A 83 -12.47 5.76 24.77
CA GLN A 83 -12.04 6.67 25.85
C GLN A 83 -10.68 6.27 26.47
N ASN A 84 -10.26 4.99 26.32
CA ASN A 84 -8.99 4.49 26.84
C ASN A 84 -7.92 4.45 25.74
N ASN A 85 -6.71 4.94 26.02
CA ASN A 85 -5.61 5.02 25.05
C ASN A 85 -5.24 3.67 24.41
N ALA A 86 -5.34 2.56 25.14
CA ALA A 86 -5.03 1.23 24.62
C ALA A 86 -6.01 0.75 23.54
N ASP A 87 -7.29 1.15 23.64
CA ASP A 87 -8.34 0.77 22.69
C ASP A 87 -8.42 1.74 21.49
N ASN A 88 -7.72 2.87 21.57
CA ASN A 88 -7.61 3.83 20.47
C ASN A 88 -6.55 3.45 19.41
N LEU A 89 -5.78 2.36 19.62
CA LEU A 89 -4.80 1.93 18.66
C LEU A 89 -5.45 1.35 17.40
N VAL A 90 -5.64 2.20 16.42
CA VAL A 90 -6.15 1.82 15.10
C VAL A 90 -5.00 1.27 14.26
N LEU A 91 -5.22 0.09 13.69
CA LEU A 91 -4.22 -0.68 12.92
C LEU A 91 -4.58 -0.81 11.44
N ALA A 92 -5.83 -0.54 11.06
CA ALA A 92 -6.28 -0.50 9.69
C ALA A 92 -7.21 0.70 9.49
N ILE A 93 -7.05 1.38 8.37
CA ILE A 93 -7.83 2.54 7.95
C ILE A 93 -8.12 2.39 6.47
N ASP A 94 -9.35 2.70 6.08
CA ASP A 94 -9.72 2.82 4.69
C ASP A 94 -10.63 4.03 4.45
N ILE A 95 -10.42 4.72 3.34
CA ILE A 95 -11.20 5.90 2.92
C ILE A 95 -12.00 5.53 1.67
N SER A 96 -13.32 5.74 1.72
CA SER A 96 -14.19 5.48 0.57
C SER A 96 -13.74 6.28 -0.68
N ASN A 97 -13.87 5.67 -1.86
CA ASN A 97 -13.40 6.29 -3.11
C ASN A 97 -14.11 7.62 -3.45
N ASP A 98 -15.33 7.83 -2.94
CA ASP A 98 -16.09 9.07 -3.07
C ASP A 98 -15.70 10.14 -2.04
N ASN A 99 -14.73 9.84 -1.15
CA ASN A 99 -14.25 10.72 -0.10
C ASN A 99 -15.33 11.15 0.91
N GLN A 100 -16.35 10.33 1.14
CA GLN A 100 -17.41 10.67 2.08
C GLN A 100 -17.20 10.07 3.46
N PHE A 101 -16.51 8.92 3.54
CA PHE A 101 -16.36 8.18 4.79
C PHE A 101 -14.94 7.67 5.03
N VAL A 102 -14.60 7.52 6.31
CA VAL A 102 -13.39 6.84 6.78
C VAL A 102 -13.80 5.67 7.66
N LEU A 103 -13.32 4.48 7.35
CA LEU A 103 -13.43 3.29 8.18
C LEU A 103 -12.13 3.10 8.96
N THR A 104 -12.24 2.89 10.26
CA THR A 104 -11.09 2.66 11.14
C THR A 104 -11.28 1.40 11.95
N ALA A 105 -10.23 0.61 12.12
CA ALA A 105 -10.30 -0.61 12.91
C ALA A 105 -9.09 -0.79 13.84
N SER A 106 -9.40 -1.15 15.08
CA SER A 106 -8.48 -1.77 16.03
C SER A 106 -8.54 -3.30 15.88
N ARG A 107 -7.91 -4.04 16.78
CA ARG A 107 -7.96 -5.51 16.73
C ARG A 107 -9.36 -6.11 16.91
N LYS A 108 -10.24 -5.41 17.62
CA LYS A 108 -11.57 -5.93 18.04
C LYS A 108 -12.72 -5.01 17.65
N ASN A 109 -12.45 -3.76 17.37
CA ASN A 109 -13.47 -2.74 17.16
C ASN A 109 -13.23 -2.03 15.83
N PHE A 110 -14.30 -1.55 15.20
CA PHE A 110 -14.23 -0.68 14.03
C PHE A 110 -15.29 0.43 14.15
N ALA A 111 -15.00 1.56 13.51
CA ALA A 111 -15.87 2.72 13.48
C ALA A 111 -15.90 3.35 12.09
N LEU A 112 -17.05 3.91 11.73
CA LEU A 112 -17.28 4.63 10.49
C LEU A 112 -17.49 6.11 10.78
N TRP A 113 -16.76 6.97 10.07
CA TRP A 113 -16.74 8.42 10.26
C TRP A 113 -17.14 9.14 8.98
N ASN A 114 -17.99 10.14 9.08
CA ASN A 114 -18.37 10.99 7.96
C ASN A 114 -17.37 12.13 7.79
N ILE A 115 -16.78 12.28 6.59
CA ILE A 115 -15.78 13.31 6.27
C ILE A 115 -16.41 14.71 6.17
N GLY A 116 -17.69 14.80 5.81
CA GLY A 116 -18.39 16.08 5.65
C GLY A 116 -18.57 16.83 6.96
N ASN A 117 -19.09 16.13 8.00
CA ASN A 117 -19.41 16.73 9.31
C ASN A 117 -18.52 16.27 10.46
N GLY A 118 -17.67 15.25 10.25
CA GLY A 118 -16.77 14.71 11.28
C GLY A 118 -17.44 13.77 12.30
N GLU A 119 -18.71 13.41 12.11
CA GLU A 119 -19.46 12.60 13.06
C GLU A 119 -19.25 11.11 12.85
N SER A 120 -19.31 10.34 13.94
CA SER A 120 -19.33 8.88 13.86
C SER A 120 -20.70 8.40 13.40
N GLN A 121 -20.71 7.54 12.38
CA GLN A 121 -21.93 6.85 11.91
C GLN A 121 -22.19 5.54 12.67
N GLY A 122 -21.20 5.05 13.40
CA GLY A 122 -21.34 3.86 14.21
C GLY A 122 -20.01 3.33 14.74
N TYR A 123 -20.14 2.48 15.76
CA TYR A 123 -19.04 1.78 16.40
C TYR A 123 -19.47 0.34 16.69
N TRP A 124 -18.67 -0.62 16.24
CA TRP A 124 -19.00 -2.04 16.34
C TRP A 124 -17.85 -2.86 16.91
N GLN A 125 -18.19 -3.99 17.51
CA GLN A 125 -17.24 -4.92 18.10
C GLN A 125 -17.28 -6.29 17.43
N VAL A 126 -16.10 -6.82 17.10
CA VAL A 126 -15.89 -8.21 16.68
C VAL A 126 -15.49 -9.04 17.90
N ARG A 127 -16.30 -10.05 18.25
CA ARG A 127 -16.12 -10.83 19.49
C ARG A 127 -15.39 -12.16 19.27
N ASP A 128 -15.60 -12.78 18.12
CA ASP A 128 -15.18 -14.15 17.78
C ASP A 128 -13.73 -14.28 17.29
N SER A 129 -13.13 -13.17 16.85
CA SER A 129 -11.78 -13.17 16.27
C SER A 129 -11.13 -11.80 16.38
N THR A 130 -9.96 -11.62 15.74
CA THR A 130 -9.31 -10.30 15.58
C THR A 130 -9.40 -9.84 14.14
N ILE A 131 -9.65 -8.53 13.98
CA ILE A 131 -9.60 -7.83 12.69
C ILE A 131 -8.16 -7.79 12.20
N ARG A 132 -7.96 -8.06 10.94
CA ARG A 132 -6.65 -8.05 10.28
C ARG A 132 -6.55 -6.94 9.24
N ASP A 133 -7.63 -6.77 8.48
CA ASP A 133 -7.73 -5.77 7.43
C ASP A 133 -9.19 -5.43 7.16
N ILE A 134 -9.45 -4.27 6.56
CA ILE A 134 -10.78 -3.75 6.29
C ILE A 134 -10.81 -3.09 4.91
N ALA A 135 -11.99 -3.06 4.30
CA ALA A 135 -12.25 -2.27 3.10
C ALA A 135 -13.65 -1.64 3.15
N LEU A 136 -13.81 -0.49 2.49
CA LEU A 136 -15.02 0.33 2.51
C LEU A 136 -15.50 0.63 1.08
N SER A 137 -16.79 0.45 0.83
CA SER A 137 -17.42 0.90 -0.41
C SER A 137 -17.71 2.41 -0.40
N ASN A 138 -18.10 2.95 -1.57
CA ASN A 138 -18.66 4.29 -1.67
C ASN A 138 -19.90 4.43 -0.77
N ASN A 139 -20.21 5.66 -0.37
CA ASN A 139 -21.30 6.03 0.52
C ASN A 139 -21.26 5.38 1.91
N GLY A 140 -20.17 4.68 2.27
CA GLY A 140 -20.08 3.96 3.55
C GLY A 140 -21.04 2.78 3.68
N GLU A 141 -21.67 2.33 2.60
CA GLU A 141 -22.79 1.37 2.62
C GLU A 141 -22.33 -0.06 2.94
N HIS A 142 -21.16 -0.47 2.39
CA HIS A 142 -20.63 -1.81 2.57
C HIS A 142 -19.26 -1.79 3.25
N ILE A 143 -19.11 -2.64 4.26
CA ILE A 143 -17.84 -2.85 4.97
C ILE A 143 -17.41 -4.30 4.79
N LEU A 144 -16.13 -4.50 4.47
CA LEU A 144 -15.48 -5.79 4.41
C LEU A 144 -14.47 -5.91 5.56
N ILE A 145 -14.45 -7.06 6.24
CA ILE A 145 -13.60 -7.30 7.41
C ILE A 145 -12.91 -8.64 7.26
N GLY A 146 -11.60 -8.63 7.07
CA GLY A 146 -10.76 -9.82 7.11
C GLY A 146 -10.36 -10.18 8.54
N LYS A 147 -10.56 -11.44 8.94
CA LYS A 147 -10.33 -11.90 10.32
C LYS A 147 -9.18 -12.92 10.44
N SER A 148 -8.63 -13.02 11.66
CA SER A 148 -7.53 -13.94 11.94
C SER A 148 -7.94 -15.42 12.00
N ASN A 149 -9.23 -15.73 12.04
CA ASN A 149 -9.75 -17.10 12.00
C ASN A 149 -10.10 -17.61 10.58
N GLY A 150 -9.73 -16.85 9.53
CA GLY A 150 -10.01 -17.22 8.13
C GLY A 150 -11.36 -16.74 7.59
N THR A 151 -12.23 -16.16 8.43
CA THR A 151 -13.51 -15.64 7.95
C THR A 151 -13.33 -14.24 7.37
N VAL A 152 -13.96 -13.96 6.23
CA VAL A 152 -14.18 -12.59 5.75
C VAL A 152 -15.65 -12.25 5.93
N VAL A 153 -15.93 -11.11 6.58
CA VAL A 153 -17.30 -10.66 6.83
C VAL A 153 -17.61 -9.45 5.96
N HIS A 154 -18.66 -9.55 5.18
CA HIS A 154 -19.26 -8.43 4.46
C HIS A 154 -20.50 -7.95 5.23
N VAL A 155 -20.56 -6.65 5.52
CA VAL A 155 -21.68 -6.01 6.22
C VAL A 155 -22.28 -4.93 5.33
N THR A 156 -23.60 -4.93 5.17
CA THR A 156 -24.35 -3.81 4.59
C THR A 156 -24.95 -3.00 5.76
N ILE A 157 -24.53 -1.75 5.89
CA ILE A 157 -24.81 -0.92 7.08
C ILE A 157 -26.31 -0.67 7.24
N ASP A 158 -26.98 -0.20 6.19
CA ASP A 158 -28.40 0.21 6.27
C ASP A 158 -29.33 -0.94 6.61
N SER A 159 -29.10 -2.12 6.03
CA SER A 159 -29.96 -3.30 6.26
C SER A 159 -29.52 -4.17 7.43
N GLY A 160 -28.30 -3.97 7.94
CA GLY A 160 -27.66 -4.86 8.91
C GLY A 160 -27.34 -6.25 8.36
N ARG A 161 -27.47 -6.46 7.03
CA ARG A 161 -27.16 -7.75 6.41
C ARG A 161 -25.70 -8.07 6.60
N ARG A 162 -25.42 -9.29 7.07
CA ARG A 162 -24.11 -9.84 7.26
C ARG A 162 -23.94 -11.13 6.45
N LEU A 163 -22.89 -11.20 5.62
CA LEU A 163 -22.48 -12.40 4.93
C LEU A 163 -21.09 -12.81 5.41
N GLU A 164 -20.91 -14.07 5.76
CA GLU A 164 -19.62 -14.64 6.11
C GLU A 164 -19.10 -15.50 4.96
N PHE A 165 -17.97 -15.08 4.39
CA PHE A 165 -17.25 -15.85 3.41
C PHE A 165 -16.25 -16.77 4.13
N LEU A 166 -16.41 -18.08 3.96
CA LEU A 166 -15.66 -19.14 4.64
C LEU A 166 -14.67 -19.85 3.69
N GLY A 167 -14.18 -19.14 2.67
CA GLY A 167 -13.26 -19.73 1.68
C GLY A 167 -11.85 -19.98 2.17
N HIS A 168 -11.38 -19.20 3.17
CA HIS A 168 -10.05 -19.35 3.73
C HIS A 168 -10.02 -20.34 4.91
N ASN A 169 -9.01 -21.24 4.91
CA ASN A 169 -8.79 -22.19 5.99
C ASN A 169 -7.84 -21.68 7.08
N GLU A 170 -7.14 -20.57 6.81
CA GLU A 170 -6.20 -19.94 7.71
C GLU A 170 -6.44 -18.42 7.73
N LYS A 171 -5.66 -17.72 8.54
CA LYS A 171 -5.73 -16.28 8.74
C LYS A 171 -5.79 -15.50 7.43
N VAL A 172 -6.79 -14.62 7.32
CA VAL A 172 -6.85 -13.58 6.28
C VAL A 172 -5.82 -12.50 6.61
N ASN A 173 -5.05 -12.05 5.64
CA ASN A 173 -4.04 -11.02 5.82
C ASN A 173 -4.47 -9.67 5.23
N SER A 174 -5.12 -9.69 4.07
CA SER A 174 -5.54 -8.48 3.37
C SER A 174 -6.85 -8.71 2.64
N VAL A 175 -7.67 -7.66 2.58
CA VAL A 175 -8.94 -7.62 1.87
C VAL A 175 -9.06 -6.31 1.10
N ASP A 176 -9.80 -6.34 0.01
CA ASP A 176 -10.18 -5.16 -0.75
C ASP A 176 -11.55 -5.36 -1.41
N MET A 177 -12.22 -4.28 -1.79
CA MET A 177 -13.57 -4.32 -2.34
C MET A 177 -13.76 -3.23 -3.40
N LEU A 178 -14.46 -3.55 -4.49
CA LEU A 178 -14.80 -2.53 -5.47
C LEU A 178 -15.68 -1.43 -4.85
N PRO A 179 -15.61 -0.19 -5.36
CA PRO A 179 -16.34 0.96 -4.82
C PRO A 179 -17.86 0.75 -4.71
N ASN A 180 -18.44 -0.09 -5.56
CA ASN A 180 -19.87 -0.44 -5.53
C ASN A 180 -20.22 -1.53 -4.51
N GLY A 181 -19.26 -2.02 -3.73
CA GLY A 181 -19.47 -3.06 -2.72
C GLY A 181 -19.71 -4.47 -3.26
N ARG A 182 -19.73 -4.69 -4.59
CA ARG A 182 -20.22 -5.94 -5.19
C ARG A 182 -19.18 -7.05 -5.30
N ILE A 183 -17.95 -6.72 -5.58
CA ILE A 183 -16.85 -7.68 -5.71
C ILE A 183 -15.84 -7.43 -4.60
N ALA A 184 -15.49 -8.48 -3.90
CA ALA A 184 -14.45 -8.50 -2.88
C ALA A 184 -13.26 -9.35 -3.33
N LEU A 185 -12.08 -8.97 -2.85
CA LEU A 185 -10.83 -9.71 -2.98
C LEU A 185 -10.28 -9.96 -1.58
N SER A 186 -9.89 -11.18 -1.29
CA SER A 186 -9.29 -11.54 0.00
C SER A 186 -8.10 -12.48 -0.19
N GLY A 187 -7.05 -12.27 0.60
CA GLY A 187 -5.83 -13.08 0.58
C GLY A 187 -5.46 -13.58 1.97
N GLY A 188 -5.01 -14.83 2.06
CA GLY A 188 -4.78 -15.50 3.33
C GLY A 188 -3.49 -16.30 3.44
N ASN A 189 -3.25 -16.82 4.65
CA ASN A 189 -2.13 -17.69 4.95
C ASN A 189 -2.25 -19.09 4.31
N ASP A 190 -3.43 -19.44 3.81
CA ASP A 190 -3.73 -20.67 3.08
C ASP A 190 -3.22 -20.67 1.63
N PHE A 191 -2.42 -19.64 1.26
CA PHE A 191 -1.76 -19.48 -0.03
C PHE A 191 -2.74 -19.20 -1.19
N VAL A 192 -3.92 -18.70 -0.87
CA VAL A 192 -4.97 -18.41 -1.86
C VAL A 192 -5.41 -16.96 -1.76
N ALA A 193 -5.70 -16.37 -2.92
CA ALA A 193 -6.51 -15.18 -3.02
C ALA A 193 -7.83 -15.52 -3.72
N TYR A 194 -8.96 -15.05 -3.17
CA TYR A 194 -10.29 -15.24 -3.72
C TYR A 194 -10.89 -13.92 -4.18
N VAL A 195 -11.37 -13.88 -5.41
CA VAL A 195 -12.33 -12.87 -5.90
C VAL A 195 -13.71 -13.48 -5.77
N TRP A 196 -14.63 -12.79 -5.09
CA TRP A 196 -15.96 -13.32 -4.83
C TRP A 196 -17.03 -12.23 -4.82
N ASP A 197 -18.27 -12.62 -5.13
CA ASP A 197 -19.45 -11.75 -5.15
C ASP A 197 -20.02 -11.61 -3.74
N THR A 198 -20.12 -10.38 -3.24
CA THR A 198 -20.55 -10.08 -1.87
C THR A 198 -22.05 -10.29 -1.61
N LEU A 199 -22.86 -10.35 -2.67
CA LEU A 199 -24.28 -10.60 -2.54
C LEU A 199 -24.58 -12.09 -2.37
N SER A 200 -23.93 -12.93 -3.16
CA SER A 200 -24.16 -14.39 -3.17
C SER A 200 -23.15 -15.19 -2.35
N GLY A 201 -21.96 -14.63 -2.08
CA GLY A 201 -20.83 -15.35 -1.48
C GLY A 201 -20.13 -16.29 -2.48
N GLN A 202 -20.48 -16.26 -3.76
CA GLN A 202 -19.90 -17.15 -4.76
C GLN A 202 -18.50 -16.69 -5.17
N VAL A 203 -17.56 -17.65 -5.24
CA VAL A 203 -16.21 -17.42 -5.76
C VAL A 203 -16.28 -17.20 -7.27
N VAL A 204 -15.74 -16.07 -7.72
CA VAL A 204 -15.57 -15.73 -9.14
C VAL A 204 -14.24 -16.26 -9.66
N TYR A 205 -13.16 -15.98 -8.91
CA TYR A 205 -11.80 -16.46 -9.22
C TYR A 205 -11.08 -16.93 -7.97
N ARG A 206 -10.20 -17.92 -8.16
CA ARG A 206 -9.29 -18.45 -7.15
C ARG A 206 -7.87 -18.39 -7.70
N PHE A 207 -7.01 -17.60 -7.05
CA PHE A 207 -5.60 -17.46 -7.41
C PHE A 207 -4.73 -18.16 -6.39
N ASN A 208 -4.00 -19.20 -6.83
CA ASN A 208 -3.08 -19.93 -5.97
C ASN A 208 -1.70 -19.30 -6.00
N HIS A 209 -1.06 -19.25 -4.83
CA HIS A 209 0.29 -18.75 -4.64
C HIS A 209 1.19 -19.81 -4.02
N PRO A 210 2.52 -19.77 -4.24
CA PRO A 210 3.46 -20.70 -3.62
C PRO A 210 3.73 -20.38 -2.14
N SER A 211 3.17 -19.30 -1.61
CA SER A 211 3.29 -18.88 -0.22
C SER A 211 2.06 -18.10 0.24
N ARG A 212 2.02 -17.72 1.52
CA ARG A 212 0.91 -16.95 2.09
C ARG A 212 0.74 -15.62 1.34
N VAL A 213 -0.49 -15.34 0.94
CA VAL A 213 -0.86 -14.05 0.34
C VAL A 213 -0.88 -13.01 1.44
N ILE A 214 -0.12 -11.93 1.26
CA ILE A 214 0.09 -10.90 2.28
C ILE A 214 -0.55 -9.57 1.93
N ASN A 215 -0.76 -9.30 0.65
CA ASN A 215 -1.38 -8.07 0.19
C ASN A 215 -2.22 -8.33 -1.06
N VAL A 216 -3.38 -7.70 -1.12
CA VAL A 216 -4.27 -7.73 -2.27
C VAL A 216 -4.81 -6.33 -2.52
N ALA A 217 -5.10 -6.00 -3.79
CA ALA A 217 -5.73 -4.75 -4.17
C ALA A 217 -6.56 -4.91 -5.45
N LEU A 218 -7.66 -4.17 -5.55
CA LEU A 218 -8.51 -4.06 -6.73
C LEU A 218 -8.32 -2.70 -7.41
N ASP A 219 -8.34 -2.71 -8.72
CA ASP A 219 -8.52 -1.47 -9.48
C ASP A 219 -9.94 -0.94 -9.26
N THR A 220 -10.08 0.33 -8.90
CA THR A 220 -11.37 0.96 -8.57
C THR A 220 -12.39 0.91 -9.71
N LYS A 221 -11.92 0.75 -10.97
CA LYS A 221 -12.77 0.56 -12.15
C LYS A 221 -13.08 -0.92 -12.46
N GLY A 222 -12.57 -1.84 -11.62
CA GLY A 222 -12.82 -3.27 -11.76
C GLY A 222 -12.14 -3.93 -12.96
N ARG A 223 -11.03 -3.35 -13.45
CA ARG A 223 -10.25 -3.93 -14.56
C ARG A 223 -9.28 -5.00 -14.10
N TYR A 224 -8.63 -4.76 -12.95
CA TYR A 224 -7.50 -5.54 -12.47
C TYR A 224 -7.63 -5.92 -11.01
N ALA A 225 -7.00 -7.05 -10.66
CA ALA A 225 -6.67 -7.43 -9.30
C ALA A 225 -5.15 -7.58 -9.14
N PHE A 226 -4.64 -7.16 -8.00
CA PHE A 226 -3.26 -7.40 -7.58
C PHE A 226 -3.26 -8.39 -6.43
N THR A 227 -2.34 -9.37 -6.46
CA THR A 227 -2.13 -10.30 -5.36
C THR A 227 -0.63 -10.52 -5.16
N ALA A 228 -0.15 -10.42 -3.93
CA ALA A 228 1.26 -10.64 -3.61
C ALA A 228 1.44 -11.59 -2.44
N ASP A 229 2.39 -12.50 -2.58
CA ASP A 229 2.75 -13.43 -1.55
C ASP A 229 3.98 -12.98 -0.73
N SER A 230 4.30 -13.75 0.33
CA SER A 230 5.42 -13.44 1.22
C SER A 230 6.80 -13.82 0.67
N LYS A 231 6.87 -14.40 -0.53
CA LYS A 231 8.13 -14.80 -1.16
C LYS A 231 8.48 -13.93 -2.36
N LYS A 232 7.87 -14.18 -3.51
CA LYS A 232 8.28 -13.51 -4.74
C LYS A 232 7.14 -13.28 -5.73
N ASP A 233 5.99 -13.90 -5.55
CA ASP A 233 4.91 -13.79 -6.51
C ASP A 233 4.06 -12.55 -6.21
N ALA A 234 4.14 -11.57 -7.08
CA ALA A 234 3.32 -10.37 -7.10
C ALA A 234 2.70 -10.24 -8.50
N ASN A 235 1.42 -10.58 -8.60
CA ASN A 235 0.73 -10.84 -9.84
C ASN A 235 -0.36 -9.80 -10.10
N ILE A 236 -0.52 -9.41 -11.35
CA ILE A 236 -1.62 -8.57 -11.85
C ILE A 236 -2.53 -9.42 -12.71
N TRP A 237 -3.81 -9.47 -12.38
CA TRP A 237 -4.83 -10.29 -13.01
C TRP A 237 -5.86 -9.40 -13.71
N ASP A 238 -6.35 -9.84 -14.86
CA ASP A 238 -7.51 -9.28 -15.54
C ASP A 238 -8.79 -9.78 -14.86
N LEU A 239 -9.58 -8.90 -14.27
CA LEU A 239 -10.81 -9.26 -13.56
C LEU A 239 -11.95 -9.70 -14.47
N THR A 240 -11.89 -9.39 -15.77
CA THR A 240 -12.92 -9.85 -16.74
C THR A 240 -12.71 -11.30 -17.10
N THR A 241 -11.46 -11.74 -17.22
CA THR A 241 -11.11 -13.08 -17.72
C THR A 241 -10.50 -14.01 -16.66
N GLY A 242 -10.06 -13.47 -15.52
CA GLY A 242 -9.31 -14.19 -14.50
C GLY A 242 -7.89 -14.57 -14.91
N LYS A 243 -7.38 -14.07 -16.04
CA LYS A 243 -6.06 -14.43 -16.56
C LYS A 243 -4.97 -13.52 -15.98
N LEU A 244 -3.77 -14.08 -15.83
CA LEU A 244 -2.57 -13.34 -15.48
C LEU A 244 -2.20 -12.38 -16.63
N ILE A 245 -2.05 -11.09 -16.32
CA ILE A 245 -1.53 -10.07 -17.24
C ILE A 245 -0.01 -10.04 -17.14
N SER A 246 0.51 -9.83 -15.93
CA SER A 246 1.94 -9.73 -15.68
C SER A 246 2.29 -10.12 -14.24
N GLN A 247 3.55 -10.42 -14.03
CA GLN A 247 4.15 -10.58 -12.71
C GLN A 247 5.18 -9.48 -12.52
N LEU A 248 5.19 -8.82 -11.35
CA LEU A 248 6.15 -7.76 -11.07
C LEU A 248 7.59 -8.31 -11.08
N GLN A 249 8.46 -7.63 -11.82
CA GLN A 249 9.85 -8.05 -12.04
C GLN A 249 10.78 -7.39 -11.02
N TYR A 250 11.24 -8.14 -10.03
CA TYR A 250 12.22 -7.67 -9.05
C TYR A 250 13.22 -8.76 -8.70
N THR A 251 14.44 -8.33 -8.35
CA THR A 251 15.58 -9.23 -8.10
C THR A 251 15.65 -9.72 -6.65
N ASN A 252 15.03 -8.98 -5.72
CA ASN A 252 15.06 -9.33 -4.31
C ASN A 252 14.29 -10.63 -4.06
N ARG A 253 14.83 -11.50 -3.22
CA ARG A 253 14.16 -12.77 -2.86
C ARG A 253 12.87 -12.57 -2.05
N GLN A 254 12.75 -11.45 -1.35
CA GLN A 254 11.59 -11.08 -0.56
C GLN A 254 11.37 -9.58 -0.72
N GLU A 255 10.38 -9.19 -1.51
CA GLU A 255 9.85 -7.83 -1.54
C GLU A 255 8.41 -7.92 -1.03
N VAL A 256 8.18 -7.35 0.16
CA VAL A 256 6.87 -7.32 0.81
C VAL A 256 6.22 -5.99 0.48
N PHE A 257 4.96 -6.03 0.12
CA PHE A 257 4.16 -4.84 -0.15
C PHE A 257 3.25 -4.54 1.03
N SER A 258 3.16 -3.28 1.41
CA SER A 258 2.30 -2.78 2.50
C SER A 258 1.16 -1.89 2.00
N SER A 259 1.28 -1.36 0.79
CA SER A 259 0.24 -0.57 0.13
C SER A 259 0.36 -0.71 -1.38
N VAL A 260 -0.78 -0.61 -2.08
CA VAL A 260 -0.86 -0.76 -3.53
C VAL A 260 -1.96 0.15 -4.05
N GLN A 261 -1.71 0.82 -5.18
CA GLN A 261 -2.73 1.59 -5.89
C GLN A 261 -2.52 1.50 -7.40
N PHE A 262 -3.60 1.26 -8.13
CA PHE A 262 -3.64 1.36 -9.60
C PHE A 262 -3.82 2.81 -10.04
N SER A 263 -3.17 3.21 -11.13
CA SER A 263 -3.44 4.50 -11.76
C SER A 263 -4.84 4.53 -12.40
N ASP A 264 -5.44 5.71 -12.46
CA ASP A 264 -6.79 5.87 -12.98
C ASP A 264 -6.94 5.47 -14.46
N ASP A 265 -5.89 5.64 -15.24
CA ASP A 265 -5.84 5.21 -16.66
C ASP A 265 -5.57 3.68 -16.82
N GLY A 266 -5.16 2.99 -15.75
CA GLY A 266 -4.88 1.55 -15.76
C GLY A 266 -3.57 1.18 -16.46
N THR A 267 -2.63 2.09 -16.54
CA THR A 267 -1.32 1.83 -17.15
C THR A 267 -0.24 1.53 -16.13
N LEU A 268 -0.36 2.09 -14.92
CA LEU A 268 0.66 2.03 -13.87
C LEU A 268 0.11 1.45 -12.57
N LEU A 269 0.99 0.75 -11.87
CA LEU A 269 0.78 0.30 -10.49
C LEU A 269 1.80 0.98 -9.58
N LEU A 270 1.32 1.53 -8.46
CA LEU A 270 2.15 2.09 -7.42
C LEU A 270 2.17 1.14 -6.23
N THR A 271 3.34 0.87 -5.65
CA THR A 271 3.49 0.00 -4.47
C THR A 271 4.35 0.65 -3.41
N GLY A 272 3.96 0.49 -2.14
CA GLY A 272 4.74 0.83 -0.97
C GLY A 272 5.22 -0.42 -0.23
N ALA A 273 6.35 -0.32 0.47
CA ALA A 273 6.96 -1.44 1.17
C ALA A 273 7.41 -1.08 2.59
N PRO A 274 7.50 -2.07 3.51
CA PRO A 274 8.08 -1.87 4.84
C PRO A 274 9.57 -1.48 4.81
N SER A 275 10.23 -1.69 3.67
CA SER A 275 11.64 -1.32 3.43
C SER A 275 11.84 0.15 3.07
N ARG A 276 10.87 1.03 3.34
CA ARG A 276 10.85 2.46 2.97
C ARG A 276 10.65 2.74 1.49
N LYS A 277 10.56 1.71 0.67
CA LYS A 277 10.57 1.82 -0.78
C LYS A 277 9.17 2.06 -1.32
N ILE A 278 9.07 3.01 -2.24
CA ILE A 278 7.94 3.19 -3.14
C ILE A 278 8.42 2.78 -4.53
N SER A 279 7.61 2.05 -5.27
CA SER A 279 7.95 1.64 -6.65
C SER A 279 6.78 1.87 -7.59
N LEU A 280 7.09 2.31 -8.80
CA LEU A 280 6.15 2.49 -9.90
C LEU A 280 6.42 1.41 -10.94
N TRP A 281 5.37 0.75 -11.42
CA TRP A 281 5.43 -0.38 -12.32
C TRP A 281 4.53 -0.17 -13.53
N ASP A 282 4.95 -0.65 -14.69
CA ASP A 282 4.08 -0.81 -15.85
C ASP A 282 3.22 -2.08 -15.67
N ILE A 283 1.90 -1.94 -15.80
CA ILE A 283 0.95 -3.03 -15.56
C ILE A 283 1.11 -4.15 -16.59
N LYS A 284 1.38 -3.82 -17.85
CA LYS A 284 1.44 -4.81 -18.94
C LYS A 284 2.70 -5.66 -18.89
N THR A 285 3.83 -5.04 -18.55
CA THR A 285 5.13 -5.73 -18.56
C THR A 285 5.55 -6.23 -17.18
N GLY A 286 5.01 -5.64 -16.10
CA GLY A 286 5.47 -5.90 -14.73
C GLY A 286 6.84 -5.28 -14.44
N GLU A 287 7.38 -4.45 -15.31
CA GLU A 287 8.67 -3.80 -15.13
C GLU A 287 8.59 -2.60 -14.21
N ARG A 288 9.61 -2.42 -13.36
CA ARG A 288 9.72 -1.26 -12.49
C ARG A 288 10.28 -0.08 -13.28
N THR A 289 9.48 0.97 -13.39
CA THR A 289 9.86 2.20 -14.11
C THR A 289 10.59 3.19 -13.22
N LYS A 290 10.21 3.30 -11.93
CA LYS A 290 10.81 4.25 -10.99
C LYS A 290 10.70 3.76 -9.54
N SER A 291 11.54 4.31 -8.64
CA SER A 291 11.43 4.07 -7.20
C SER A 291 11.93 5.25 -6.37
N TRP A 292 11.38 5.37 -5.15
CA TRP A 292 11.72 6.38 -4.14
C TRP A 292 11.90 5.71 -2.79
N HIS A 293 12.44 6.43 -1.81
CA HIS A 293 12.56 5.97 -0.44
C HIS A 293 12.05 7.04 0.52
N VAL A 294 11.02 6.71 1.28
CA VAL A 294 10.48 7.63 2.29
C VAL A 294 11.51 7.94 3.37
N THR A 295 11.40 9.14 3.93
CA THR A 295 12.26 9.60 5.01
C THR A 295 12.00 8.80 6.30
N PRO A 296 13.01 8.18 6.91
CA PRO A 296 12.85 7.52 8.20
C PRO A 296 12.64 8.56 9.31
N LYS A 297 12.11 8.12 10.46
CA LYS A 297 12.06 8.96 11.65
C LYS A 297 13.48 9.22 12.15
N ASP A 298 13.76 10.47 12.50
CA ASP A 298 15.06 10.87 13.05
C ASP A 298 15.34 10.16 14.38
N ASN A 299 16.64 9.90 14.65
CA ASN A 299 17.15 9.33 15.90
C ASN A 299 16.71 7.89 16.25
N ILE A 300 16.09 7.15 15.34
CA ILE A 300 15.77 5.72 15.51
C ILE A 300 16.79 4.86 14.76
N ARG A 301 17.39 3.87 15.44
CA ARG A 301 18.28 2.88 14.81
C ARG A 301 17.75 1.46 15.07
N PRO A 302 17.65 0.59 14.04
CA PRO A 302 17.91 0.88 12.62
C PRO A 302 16.89 1.87 12.04
N SER A 303 17.34 2.70 11.10
CA SER A 303 16.48 3.68 10.40
C SER A 303 15.50 2.95 9.48
N GLY A 304 14.26 2.80 9.93
CA GLY A 304 13.18 2.14 9.20
C GLY A 304 11.98 3.05 9.07
N ALA A 305 11.17 2.82 8.03
CA ALA A 305 9.82 3.36 7.93
C ALA A 305 8.99 2.45 7.03
N VAL A 306 7.79 2.10 7.48
CA VAL A 306 6.81 1.37 6.67
C VAL A 306 6.05 2.39 5.83
N VAL A 307 5.93 2.17 4.54
CA VAL A 307 5.04 2.95 3.68
C VAL A 307 3.62 2.42 3.89
N TYR A 308 2.79 3.11 4.65
CA TYR A 308 1.44 2.65 4.97
C TYR A 308 0.44 2.90 3.85
N SER A 309 0.57 4.03 3.17
CA SER A 309 -0.31 4.38 2.07
C SER A 309 0.41 5.23 1.03
N ILE A 310 -0.06 5.12 -0.20
CA ILE A 310 0.44 5.83 -1.37
C ILE A 310 -0.75 6.21 -2.25
N ALA A 311 -0.64 7.32 -2.95
CA ALA A 311 -1.66 7.71 -3.93
C ALA A 311 -1.05 8.50 -5.09
N PHE A 312 -1.65 8.36 -6.27
CA PHE A 312 -1.44 9.28 -7.37
C PHE A 312 -2.16 10.59 -7.06
N ARG A 313 -1.43 11.70 -6.97
CA ARG A 313 -2.03 13.02 -6.81
C ARG A 313 -2.48 13.60 -8.14
N ASP A 314 -1.67 13.38 -9.16
CA ASP A 314 -1.91 13.72 -10.56
C ASP A 314 -0.97 12.88 -11.45
N ASN A 315 -0.97 13.15 -12.76
CA ASN A 315 -0.13 12.42 -13.71
C ASN A 315 1.38 12.56 -13.47
N ASN A 316 1.82 13.55 -12.68
CA ASN A 316 3.24 13.87 -12.45
C ASN A 316 3.68 13.69 -11.00
N HIS A 317 2.76 13.51 -10.07
CA HIS A 317 3.06 13.48 -8.64
C HIS A 317 2.36 12.32 -7.94
N ILE A 318 3.08 11.77 -6.96
CA ILE A 318 2.54 10.82 -6.00
C ILE A 318 2.74 11.37 -4.59
N ILE A 319 1.90 10.91 -3.67
CA ILE A 319 2.00 11.20 -2.25
C ILE A 319 2.08 9.90 -1.45
N SER A 320 2.82 9.92 -0.34
CA SER A 320 2.96 8.75 0.55
C SER A 320 2.81 9.15 2.00
N GLU A 321 2.24 8.25 2.80
CA GLU A 321 2.24 8.26 4.27
C GLU A 321 3.06 7.12 4.81
N SER A 322 3.84 7.39 5.85
CA SER A 322 4.73 6.38 6.41
C SER A 322 4.68 6.31 7.94
N SER A 323 5.18 5.23 8.50
CA SER A 323 5.28 5.03 9.94
C SER A 323 6.16 6.06 10.65
N SER A 324 6.98 6.82 9.91
CA SER A 324 7.72 7.96 10.45
C SER A 324 6.84 9.16 10.81
N GLY A 325 5.55 9.14 10.41
CA GLY A 325 4.59 10.22 10.63
C GLY A 325 4.71 11.36 9.62
N TYR A 326 5.38 11.10 8.50
CA TYR A 326 5.52 12.06 7.41
C TYR A 326 4.63 11.71 6.23
N ALA A 327 3.93 12.75 5.72
CA ALA A 327 3.41 12.79 4.37
C ALA A 327 4.46 13.38 3.44
N GLU A 328 4.72 12.74 2.30
CA GLU A 328 5.77 13.16 1.38
C GLU A 328 5.25 13.19 -0.06
N LEU A 329 5.51 14.31 -0.74
CA LEU A 329 5.15 14.52 -2.15
C LEU A 329 6.35 14.26 -3.05
N TRP A 330 6.17 13.46 -4.10
CA TRP A 330 7.22 13.01 -5.00
C TRP A 330 6.88 13.34 -6.45
N LYS A 331 7.90 13.58 -7.26
CA LYS A 331 7.75 13.80 -8.70
C LYS A 331 7.95 12.49 -9.47
N ILE A 332 7.05 12.19 -10.41
CA ILE A 332 7.15 11.02 -11.28
C ILE A 332 8.16 11.24 -12.41
N ASN A 333 8.20 12.42 -13.02
CA ASN A 333 9.06 12.77 -14.18
C ASN A 333 10.26 13.62 -13.77
#